data_a9fd06b7e55508ab69708b7e49d13300
#
_entry.id   a9fd06b7e55508ab69708b7e49d13300
#
_cell.length_a   1.000
_cell.length_b   1.000
_cell.length_c   1.000
_cell.angle_alpha   90.00
_cell.angle_beta   90.00
_cell.angle_gamma   90.00
#
_symmetry.space_group_name_H-M   'P 1'
#
loop_
_entity.id
_entity.type
_entity.pdbx_description
1 polymer ?
#
loop_
_entity_poly.entity_id
_entity_poly.type
_entity_poly.pdbx_seq_one_letter_code
_entity_poly.pdbx_strand_id
1 'polypeptide(L)'
;LLTSVALTLGALVLANKKTLVQELYCIETLARVDTLCLDKTGTITEGTMCVERVEPYVSTGRVETAATESESAESTEAEEQVQTDSAFMEEIDVIMGNMMYVLKDQNATIDALRERFPAKQDMTPEHVIPFSSDRKYSGVVFEEKGTYLMGAAQFLFPENNEELTEKCQAYAEEGLRVLVLAHSSQNAEGTELPEGLEPLALMLLTDVIREEAPDTLAFFDSQEVDLKVISGDDPVTVAAIARRAGLKNADSYV
;
A
#
# COMPACT_ATOMS: atom_id res chain seq x y z
N LEU A 1 -44.05 -30.13 -1.01
CA LEU A 1 -43.34 -30.90 -2.07
C LEU A 1 -42.67 -29.97 -3.10
N LEU A 2 -43.38 -28.99 -3.66
CA LEU A 2 -42.86 -28.08 -4.67
C LEU A 2 -41.71 -27.21 -4.15
N THR A 3 -41.87 -26.66 -2.92
CA THR A 3 -40.85 -25.85 -2.22
C THR A 3 -39.58 -26.66 -1.93
N SER A 4 -39.72 -27.90 -1.46
CA SER A 4 -38.57 -28.77 -1.18
C SER A 4 -37.77 -29.09 -2.47
N VAL A 5 -38.46 -29.32 -3.60
CA VAL A 5 -37.79 -29.54 -4.88
C VAL A 5 -37.07 -28.30 -5.36
N ALA A 6 -37.69 -27.13 -5.24
CA ALA A 6 -37.06 -25.85 -5.60
C ALA A 6 -35.79 -25.57 -4.78
N LEU A 7 -35.86 -25.75 -3.45
CA LEU A 7 -34.73 -25.58 -2.54
C LEU A 7 -33.59 -26.57 -2.85
N THR A 8 -33.96 -27.84 -3.12
CA THR A 8 -32.94 -28.86 -3.50
C THR A 8 -32.25 -28.50 -4.82
N LEU A 9 -33.00 -28.02 -5.81
CA LEU A 9 -32.43 -27.57 -7.08
C LEU A 9 -31.52 -26.38 -6.89
N GLY A 10 -31.91 -25.42 -6.05
CA GLY A 10 -31.06 -24.28 -5.65
C GLY A 10 -29.77 -24.72 -4.99
N ALA A 11 -29.85 -25.69 -4.06
CA ALA A 11 -28.67 -26.25 -3.40
C ALA A 11 -27.72 -26.93 -4.40
N LEU A 12 -28.23 -27.66 -5.37
CA LEU A 12 -27.44 -28.27 -6.45
C LEU A 12 -26.74 -27.24 -7.33
N VAL A 13 -27.41 -26.15 -7.65
CA VAL A 13 -26.83 -25.03 -8.43
C VAL A 13 -25.68 -24.39 -7.65
N LEU A 14 -25.85 -24.15 -6.34
CA LEU A 14 -24.81 -23.61 -5.46
C LEU A 14 -23.64 -24.58 -5.30
N ALA A 15 -23.91 -25.87 -5.14
CA ALA A 15 -22.88 -26.92 -5.06
C ALA A 15 -22.02 -26.98 -6.34
N ASN A 16 -22.62 -26.83 -7.51
CA ASN A 16 -21.89 -26.74 -8.79
C ASN A 16 -20.97 -25.51 -8.87
N LYS A 17 -21.33 -24.44 -8.13
CA LYS A 17 -20.50 -23.23 -7.96
C LYS A 17 -19.53 -23.35 -6.75
N LYS A 18 -19.28 -24.54 -6.24
CA LYS A 18 -18.41 -24.84 -5.08
C LYS A 18 -18.86 -24.17 -3.78
N THR A 19 -20.14 -23.83 -3.66
CA THR A 19 -20.75 -23.23 -2.44
C THR A 19 -21.52 -24.30 -1.70
N LEU A 20 -21.13 -24.59 -0.45
CA LEU A 20 -21.78 -25.57 0.40
C LEU A 20 -22.99 -24.94 1.11
N VAL A 21 -24.16 -25.51 0.89
CA VAL A 21 -25.40 -25.17 1.60
C VAL A 21 -25.55 -26.13 2.78
N GLN A 22 -25.45 -25.62 4.00
CA GLN A 22 -25.62 -26.41 5.22
C GLN A 22 -27.09 -26.68 5.55
N GLU A 23 -27.94 -25.66 5.34
CA GLU A 23 -29.39 -25.77 5.57
C GLU A 23 -30.14 -25.29 4.33
N LEU A 24 -31.09 -26.09 3.83
CA LEU A 24 -31.88 -25.74 2.63
C LEU A 24 -32.65 -24.43 2.80
N TYR A 25 -33.03 -24.08 4.04
CA TYR A 25 -33.76 -22.85 4.32
C TYR A 25 -32.95 -21.57 4.11
N CYS A 26 -31.62 -21.68 4.13
CA CYS A 26 -30.76 -20.51 3.90
C CYS A 26 -30.92 -19.93 2.49
N ILE A 27 -31.35 -20.74 1.50
CA ILE A 27 -31.60 -20.29 0.12
C ILE A 27 -32.75 -19.27 0.08
N GLU A 28 -33.80 -19.52 0.85
CA GLU A 28 -34.92 -18.57 0.95
C GLU A 28 -34.50 -17.30 1.70
N THR A 29 -33.70 -17.44 2.74
CA THR A 29 -33.19 -16.29 3.50
C THR A 29 -32.28 -15.42 2.66
N LEU A 30 -31.33 -16.03 1.88
CA LEU A 30 -30.46 -15.31 0.96
C LEU A 30 -31.23 -14.52 -0.11
N ALA A 31 -32.38 -15.06 -0.59
CA ALA A 31 -33.22 -14.37 -1.57
C ALA A 31 -33.93 -13.12 -1.01
N ARG A 32 -33.89 -12.91 0.31
CA ARG A 32 -34.50 -11.76 1.01
C ARG A 32 -33.47 -10.78 1.60
N VAL A 33 -32.19 -10.97 1.31
CA VAL A 33 -31.14 -10.06 1.79
C VAL A 33 -31.30 -8.71 1.09
N ASP A 34 -31.45 -7.67 1.89
CA ASP A 34 -31.52 -6.28 1.43
C ASP A 34 -30.25 -5.50 1.76
N THR A 35 -29.42 -6.04 2.65
CA THR A 35 -28.14 -5.43 3.06
C THR A 35 -27.07 -6.50 3.14
N LEU A 36 -25.92 -6.25 2.48
CA LEU A 36 -24.75 -7.11 2.49
C LEU A 36 -23.56 -6.38 3.09
N CYS A 37 -23.04 -6.90 4.20
CA CYS A 37 -21.84 -6.40 4.83
C CYS A 37 -20.63 -7.21 4.35
N LEU A 38 -19.65 -6.56 3.77
CA LEU A 38 -18.45 -7.15 3.21
C LEU A 38 -17.23 -6.77 4.04
N ASP A 39 -16.39 -7.74 4.37
CA ASP A 39 -15.04 -7.45 4.83
C ASP A 39 -14.20 -6.93 3.65
N LYS A 40 -13.31 -5.98 3.90
CA LYS A 40 -12.39 -5.46 2.88
C LYS A 40 -11.36 -6.53 2.49
N THR A 41 -10.59 -7.00 3.49
CA THR A 41 -9.38 -7.80 3.28
C THR A 41 -9.71 -9.26 2.99
N GLY A 42 -9.23 -9.77 1.85
CA GLY A 42 -9.49 -11.14 1.42
C GLY A 42 -10.91 -11.37 0.85
N THR A 43 -11.77 -10.33 0.83
CA THR A 43 -13.11 -10.38 0.24
C THR A 43 -13.20 -9.47 -0.99
N ILE A 44 -13.14 -8.16 -0.81
CA ILE A 44 -13.05 -7.19 -1.93
C ILE A 44 -11.63 -7.19 -2.51
N THR A 45 -10.62 -7.33 -1.64
CA THR A 45 -9.22 -7.45 -2.03
C THR A 45 -8.74 -8.90 -1.95
N GLU A 46 -7.62 -9.20 -2.57
CA GLU A 46 -6.99 -10.53 -2.52
C GLU A 46 -6.32 -10.82 -1.17
N GLY A 47 -6.12 -9.80 -0.33
CA GLY A 47 -5.34 -9.87 0.89
C GLY A 47 -3.83 -9.74 0.65
N THR A 48 -3.43 -9.45 -0.59
CA THR A 48 -2.08 -9.10 -1.01
C THR A 48 -1.98 -7.62 -1.30
N MET A 49 -0.76 -7.09 -1.31
CA MET A 49 -0.45 -5.72 -1.67
C MET A 49 0.47 -5.67 -2.89
N CYS A 50 0.47 -4.58 -3.61
CA CYS A 50 1.47 -4.28 -4.62
C CYS A 50 2.03 -2.86 -4.42
N VAL A 51 3.25 -2.63 -4.90
CA VAL A 51 3.82 -1.29 -5.01
C VAL A 51 3.26 -0.66 -6.28
N GLU A 52 2.41 0.34 -6.13
CA GLU A 52 1.80 1.04 -7.27
C GLU A 52 2.82 1.96 -7.94
N ARG A 53 3.57 2.73 -7.15
CA ARG A 53 4.65 3.58 -7.62
C ARG A 53 5.65 3.91 -6.52
N VAL A 54 6.82 4.40 -6.94
CA VAL A 54 7.88 4.90 -6.07
C VAL A 54 8.18 6.33 -6.49
N GLU A 55 8.20 7.25 -5.56
CA GLU A 55 8.45 8.66 -5.84
C GLU A 55 9.67 9.17 -5.06
N PRO A 56 10.58 9.89 -5.70
CA PRO A 56 11.64 10.59 -4.98
C PRO A 56 11.03 11.63 -4.05
N TYR A 57 11.63 11.80 -2.87
CA TYR A 57 11.25 12.88 -1.97
C TYR A 57 12.28 14.00 -2.10
N VAL A 58 11.84 15.12 -2.68
CA VAL A 58 12.62 16.35 -2.76
C VAL A 58 11.95 17.37 -1.84
N SER A 59 12.66 17.79 -0.78
CA SER A 59 12.18 18.88 0.07
C SER A 59 12.24 20.21 -0.67
N THR A 60 11.17 20.98 -0.64
CA THR A 60 11.06 22.28 -1.32
C THR A 60 12.14 23.29 -0.88
N GLY A 61 12.74 23.10 0.31
CA GLY A 61 13.82 23.95 0.81
C GLY A 61 15.18 23.77 0.12
N ARG A 62 15.34 22.77 -0.77
CA ARG A 62 16.63 22.47 -1.44
C ARG A 62 16.74 23.07 -2.87
N VAL A 63 15.68 23.71 -3.38
CA VAL A 63 15.62 24.25 -4.75
C VAL A 63 16.24 25.66 -4.88
N GLU A 64 16.58 26.35 -3.79
CA GLU A 64 17.01 27.77 -3.86
C GLU A 64 18.49 28.03 -4.16
N THR A 65 19.32 27.03 -4.47
CA THR A 65 20.77 27.28 -4.73
C THR A 65 21.23 27.08 -6.18
N ALA A 66 20.33 26.93 -7.15
CA ALA A 66 20.70 26.78 -8.57
C ALA A 66 19.96 27.69 -9.55
N ALA A 67 19.36 28.79 -9.10
CA ALA A 67 18.76 29.76 -10.00
C ALA A 67 19.67 30.97 -10.16
N THR A 68 20.64 30.89 -11.10
CA THR A 68 21.29 32.05 -11.67
C THR A 68 21.00 32.05 -13.18
N GLU A 69 20.09 32.97 -13.54
CA GLU A 69 19.86 33.59 -14.85
C GLU A 69 20.48 32.95 -16.09
N SER A 70 19.64 32.30 -16.95
CA SER A 70 19.69 32.52 -18.39
C SER A 70 18.39 32.04 -19.05
N GLU A 71 17.67 32.97 -19.65
CA GLU A 71 16.58 32.73 -20.60
C GLU A 71 17.10 32.02 -21.83
N SER A 72 16.59 30.83 -22.11
CA SER A 72 16.57 30.07 -23.38
C SER A 72 17.02 28.62 -23.23
N ALA A 73 16.13 27.71 -22.86
CA ALA A 73 16.19 26.28 -23.24
C ALA A 73 15.05 25.43 -22.59
N GLU A 74 13.84 25.57 -23.06
CA GLU A 74 12.71 24.70 -22.62
C GLU A 74 12.85 23.21 -23.02
N SER A 75 13.80 22.87 -23.88
CA SER A 75 13.99 21.47 -24.32
C SER A 75 15.12 20.72 -23.59
N THR A 76 16.02 21.41 -22.91
CA THR A 76 17.15 20.78 -22.23
C THR A 76 16.85 20.43 -20.78
N GLU A 77 15.99 21.20 -20.11
CA GLU A 77 15.62 20.97 -18.72
C GLU A 77 14.77 19.69 -18.54
N ALA A 78 13.90 19.38 -19.50
CA ALA A 78 13.08 18.16 -19.46
C ALA A 78 13.93 16.87 -19.66
N GLU A 79 14.97 16.93 -20.48
CA GLU A 79 15.89 15.78 -20.70
C GLU A 79 16.84 15.59 -19.51
N GLU A 80 17.32 16.66 -18.88
CA GLU A 80 18.13 16.58 -17.66
C GLU A 80 17.31 16.06 -16.46
N GLN A 81 16.06 16.47 -16.32
CA GLN A 81 15.17 16.03 -15.24
C GLN A 81 14.82 14.54 -15.35
N VAL A 82 14.49 14.06 -16.56
CA VAL A 82 14.24 12.63 -16.84
C VAL A 82 15.48 11.78 -16.57
N GLN A 83 16.68 12.29 -16.87
CA GLN A 83 17.94 11.58 -16.66
C GLN A 83 18.33 11.53 -15.18
N THR A 84 18.02 12.57 -14.41
CA THR A 84 18.21 12.63 -12.95
C THR A 84 17.26 11.70 -12.23
N ASP A 85 15.98 11.67 -12.63
CA ASP A 85 14.98 10.77 -12.06
C ASP A 85 15.31 9.30 -12.34
N SER A 86 15.85 8.97 -13.53
CA SER A 86 16.25 7.60 -13.86
C SER A 86 17.43 7.12 -13.00
N ALA A 87 18.46 7.94 -12.83
CA ALA A 87 19.62 7.60 -12.00
C ALA A 87 19.24 7.44 -10.51
N PHE A 88 18.36 8.30 -10.02
CA PHE A 88 17.84 8.21 -8.66
C PHE A 88 17.05 6.93 -8.45
N MET A 89 16.18 6.55 -9.39
CA MET A 89 15.41 5.31 -9.31
C MET A 89 16.31 4.07 -9.32
N GLU A 90 17.41 4.07 -10.10
CA GLU A 90 18.40 3.00 -10.09
C GLU A 90 19.07 2.88 -8.70
N GLU A 91 19.38 4.00 -8.07
CA GLU A 91 19.94 4.01 -6.70
C GLU A 91 18.95 3.42 -5.69
N ILE A 92 17.67 3.83 -5.73
CA ILE A 92 16.62 3.27 -4.87
C ILE A 92 16.45 1.76 -5.11
N ASP A 93 16.48 1.30 -6.36
CA ASP A 93 16.39 -0.13 -6.70
C ASP A 93 17.58 -0.93 -6.14
N VAL A 94 18.76 -0.33 -6.04
CA VAL A 94 19.94 -0.97 -5.41
C VAL A 94 19.76 -1.01 -3.90
N ILE A 95 19.44 0.10 -3.27
CA ILE A 95 19.24 0.19 -1.80
C ILE A 95 18.15 -0.77 -1.35
N MET A 96 16.97 -0.69 -1.95
CA MET A 96 15.83 -1.53 -1.59
C MET A 96 16.10 -3.01 -1.87
N GLY A 97 16.76 -3.35 -2.97
CA GLY A 97 17.15 -4.72 -3.26
C GLY A 97 18.07 -5.32 -2.19
N ASN A 98 19.04 -4.55 -1.69
CA ASN A 98 19.92 -4.96 -0.58
C ASN A 98 19.14 -5.08 0.75
N MET A 99 18.24 -4.14 1.04
CA MET A 99 17.37 -4.23 2.21
C MET A 99 16.46 -5.49 2.15
N MET A 100 15.84 -5.78 1.00
CA MET A 100 14.98 -6.96 0.81
C MET A 100 15.74 -8.28 0.94
N TYR A 101 17.03 -8.32 0.63
CA TYR A 101 17.89 -9.47 0.87
C TYR A 101 18.09 -9.74 2.36
N VAL A 102 18.28 -8.67 3.15
CA VAL A 102 18.66 -8.74 4.58
C VAL A 102 17.45 -8.87 5.49
N LEU A 103 16.39 -8.09 5.28
CA LEU A 103 15.18 -8.13 6.07
C LEU A 103 14.44 -9.47 5.90
N LYS A 104 14.07 -10.12 7.00
CA LYS A 104 13.43 -11.46 7.01
C LYS A 104 11.97 -11.41 7.44
N ASP A 105 11.41 -10.22 7.61
CA ASP A 105 10.01 -10.02 7.97
C ASP A 105 9.09 -10.67 6.92
N GLN A 106 7.94 -11.17 7.38
CA GLN A 106 6.93 -11.84 6.56
C GLN A 106 5.58 -11.16 6.78
N ASN A 107 5.21 -10.31 5.85
CA ASN A 107 3.90 -9.65 5.79
C ASN A 107 3.63 -9.15 4.37
N ALA A 108 2.36 -8.86 4.06
CA ALA A 108 1.95 -8.45 2.72
C ALA A 108 2.72 -7.22 2.18
N THR A 109 3.12 -6.30 3.05
CA THR A 109 3.91 -5.11 2.68
C THR A 109 5.32 -5.50 2.21
N ILE A 110 6.01 -6.34 2.97
CA ILE A 110 7.36 -6.81 2.61
C ILE A 110 7.32 -7.71 1.36
N ASP A 111 6.29 -8.52 1.21
CA ASP A 111 6.13 -9.38 0.03
C ASP A 111 5.92 -8.53 -1.23
N ALA A 112 5.11 -7.48 -1.17
CA ALA A 112 4.94 -6.51 -2.25
C ALA A 112 6.27 -5.79 -2.60
N LEU A 113 7.05 -5.40 -1.57
CA LEU A 113 8.34 -4.76 -1.78
C LEU A 113 9.36 -5.71 -2.40
N ARG A 114 9.38 -6.99 -2.01
CA ARG A 114 10.26 -8.00 -2.62
C ARG A 114 9.91 -8.29 -4.07
N GLU A 115 8.64 -8.24 -4.43
CA GLU A 115 8.21 -8.38 -5.82
C GLU A 115 8.70 -7.21 -6.67
N ARG A 116 8.60 -5.97 -6.15
CA ARG A 116 9.04 -4.75 -6.85
C ARG A 116 10.57 -4.60 -6.86
N PHE A 117 11.25 -4.98 -5.78
CA PHE A 117 12.69 -4.82 -5.59
C PHE A 117 13.35 -6.18 -5.39
N PRO A 118 13.77 -6.85 -6.47
CA PRO A 118 14.47 -8.13 -6.38
C PRO A 118 15.72 -8.04 -5.50
N ALA A 119 15.92 -9.05 -4.67
CA ALA A 119 17.01 -9.09 -3.70
C ALA A 119 18.38 -8.94 -4.38
N LYS A 120 19.22 -8.05 -3.85
CA LYS A 120 20.61 -7.79 -4.26
C LYS A 120 21.56 -8.01 -3.10
N GLN A 121 22.83 -8.27 -3.39
CA GLN A 121 23.89 -8.51 -2.41
C GLN A 121 25.13 -7.66 -2.70
N ASP A 122 24.90 -6.40 -3.01
CA ASP A 122 25.98 -5.47 -3.41
C ASP A 122 26.53 -4.67 -2.22
N MET A 123 25.80 -4.69 -1.09
CA MET A 123 26.14 -3.94 0.12
C MET A 123 26.29 -4.89 1.31
N THR A 124 27.30 -4.64 2.17
CA THR A 124 27.57 -5.45 3.37
C THR A 124 26.75 -4.93 4.54
N PRO A 125 25.80 -5.72 5.10
CA PRO A 125 25.05 -5.31 6.27
C PRO A 125 25.89 -5.44 7.55
N GLU A 126 25.95 -4.38 8.37
CA GLU A 126 26.55 -4.41 9.71
C GLU A 126 25.51 -4.76 10.78
N HIS A 127 24.32 -4.14 10.69
CA HIS A 127 23.28 -4.31 11.69
C HIS A 127 21.90 -4.29 11.04
N VAL A 128 21.00 -5.12 11.56
CA VAL A 128 19.60 -5.23 11.08
C VAL A 128 18.66 -4.74 12.15
N ILE A 129 17.78 -3.83 11.80
CA ILE A 129 16.72 -3.33 12.65
C ILE A 129 15.42 -4.01 12.21
N PRO A 130 14.97 -5.09 12.90
CA PRO A 130 13.77 -5.82 12.51
C PRO A 130 12.52 -4.97 12.71
N PHE A 131 11.46 -5.23 11.96
CA PHE A 131 10.19 -4.57 12.13
C PHE A 131 9.61 -4.79 13.53
N SER A 132 9.01 -3.75 14.08
CA SER A 132 8.21 -3.82 15.30
C SER A 132 6.88 -3.09 15.11
N SER A 133 5.80 -3.70 15.61
CA SER A 133 4.47 -3.09 15.59
C SER A 133 4.39 -1.80 16.42
N ASP A 134 5.27 -1.65 17.41
CA ASP A 134 5.33 -0.45 18.24
C ASP A 134 6.10 0.67 17.55
N ARG A 135 7.22 0.35 16.89
CA ARG A 135 8.06 1.32 16.18
C ARG A 135 7.58 1.64 14.77
N LYS A 136 6.86 0.71 14.13
CA LYS A 136 6.34 0.87 12.75
C LYS A 136 7.40 1.13 11.68
N TYR A 137 8.65 0.76 11.94
CA TYR A 137 9.74 0.80 10.96
C TYR A 137 10.67 -0.41 11.10
N SER A 138 11.42 -0.67 10.06
CA SER A 138 12.54 -1.61 9.97
C SER A 138 13.67 -0.97 9.16
N GLY A 139 14.86 -1.55 9.22
CA GLY A 139 15.98 -1.01 8.46
C GLY A 139 17.24 -1.84 8.54
N VAL A 140 18.27 -1.33 7.89
CA VAL A 140 19.59 -1.95 7.81
C VAL A 140 20.66 -0.87 7.89
N VAL A 141 21.69 -1.13 8.68
CA VAL A 141 22.94 -0.36 8.66
C VAL A 141 23.91 -1.08 7.72
N PHE A 142 24.42 -0.38 6.72
CA PHE A 142 25.39 -0.91 5.77
C PHE A 142 26.77 -0.29 5.99
N GLU A 143 27.83 -1.09 5.84
CA GLU A 143 29.23 -0.63 5.93
C GLU A 143 29.47 0.58 5.01
N GLU A 144 30.08 1.64 5.55
CA GLU A 144 30.44 2.87 4.85
C GLU A 144 29.25 3.63 4.20
N LYS A 145 28.02 3.19 4.40
CA LYS A 145 26.81 3.78 3.80
C LYS A 145 25.83 4.34 4.84
N GLY A 146 26.05 4.02 6.13
CA GLY A 146 25.16 4.44 7.20
C GLY A 146 23.86 3.64 7.28
N THR A 147 22.80 4.27 7.75
CA THR A 147 21.53 3.63 8.09
C THR A 147 20.45 3.94 7.09
N TYR A 148 19.79 2.90 6.58
CA TYR A 148 18.56 3.00 5.79
C TYR A 148 17.39 2.46 6.60
N LEU A 149 16.35 3.29 6.75
CA LEU A 149 15.12 2.94 7.46
C LEU A 149 13.92 3.01 6.52
N MET A 150 12.98 2.14 6.74
CA MET A 150 11.72 2.11 6.00
C MET A 150 10.54 1.98 6.98
N GLY A 151 9.59 2.89 6.91
CA GLY A 151 8.46 2.89 7.83
C GLY A 151 7.45 3.99 7.59
N ALA A 152 6.51 4.15 8.50
CA ALA A 152 5.53 5.23 8.44
C ALA A 152 6.16 6.57 8.84
N ALA A 153 5.84 7.64 8.11
CA ALA A 153 6.44 8.97 8.27
C ALA A 153 6.44 9.47 9.71
N GLN A 154 5.32 9.35 10.42
CA GLN A 154 5.15 9.81 11.80
C GLN A 154 6.05 9.12 12.83
N PHE A 155 6.57 7.93 12.51
CA PHE A 155 7.48 7.19 13.39
C PHE A 155 8.95 7.40 13.04
N LEU A 156 9.26 7.72 11.78
CA LEU A 156 10.60 8.07 11.35
C LEU A 156 10.93 9.55 11.60
N PHE A 157 9.92 10.42 11.53
CA PHE A 157 10.05 11.86 11.68
C PHE A 157 9.07 12.40 12.73
N PRO A 158 9.25 12.08 14.02
CA PRO A 158 8.34 12.50 15.09
C PRO A 158 8.35 14.01 15.33
N GLU A 159 9.45 14.68 15.01
CA GLU A 159 9.60 16.13 15.12
C GLU A 159 9.22 16.81 13.80
N ASN A 160 7.92 17.00 13.60
CA ASN A 160 7.25 17.77 12.54
C ASN A 160 8.02 18.00 11.22
N ASN A 161 7.85 17.06 10.28
CA ASN A 161 8.02 17.35 8.87
C ASN A 161 6.62 17.55 8.28
N GLU A 162 6.07 18.78 8.38
CA GLU A 162 4.71 19.10 7.93
C GLU A 162 4.53 18.77 6.45
N GLU A 163 5.49 19.14 5.60
CA GLU A 163 5.45 18.87 4.16
C GLU A 163 5.37 17.37 3.83
N LEU A 164 6.21 16.55 4.50
CA LEU A 164 6.17 15.09 4.32
C LEU A 164 4.85 14.51 4.81
N THR A 165 4.34 15.00 5.95
CA THR A 165 3.09 14.54 6.54
C THR A 165 1.90 14.86 5.65
N GLU A 166 1.81 16.09 5.14
CA GLU A 166 0.76 16.51 4.20
C GLU A 166 0.79 15.69 2.91
N LYS A 167 2.00 15.45 2.36
CA LYS A 167 2.16 14.61 1.16
C LYS A 167 1.73 13.16 1.41
N CYS A 168 2.12 12.58 2.55
CA CYS A 168 1.66 11.24 2.93
C CYS A 168 0.15 11.17 3.14
N GLN A 169 -0.45 12.21 3.71
CA GLN A 169 -1.89 12.31 3.92
C GLN A 169 -2.64 12.36 2.57
N ALA A 170 -2.17 13.16 1.62
CA ALA A 170 -2.77 13.24 0.29
C ALA A 170 -2.83 11.87 -0.39
N TYR A 171 -1.76 11.09 -0.33
CA TYR A 171 -1.76 9.73 -0.87
C TYR A 171 -2.65 8.76 -0.10
N ALA A 172 -2.76 8.91 1.23
CA ALA A 172 -3.68 8.12 2.02
C ALA A 172 -5.15 8.38 1.64
N GLU A 173 -5.48 9.62 1.26
CA GLU A 173 -6.81 10.00 0.74
C GLU A 173 -7.10 9.37 -0.64
N GLU A 174 -6.06 9.05 -1.41
CA GLU A 174 -6.17 8.25 -2.64
C GLU A 174 -6.32 6.74 -2.36
N GLY A 175 -6.22 6.31 -1.10
CA GLY A 175 -6.31 4.91 -0.69
C GLY A 175 -4.98 4.17 -0.76
N LEU A 176 -3.87 4.90 -0.78
CA LEU A 176 -2.54 4.33 -0.81
C LEU A 176 -1.94 4.24 0.59
N ARG A 177 -1.24 3.17 0.86
CA ARG A 177 -0.37 3.06 2.04
C ARG A 177 0.99 3.62 1.69
N VAL A 178 1.43 4.63 2.43
CA VAL A 178 2.73 5.27 2.21
C VAL A 178 3.77 4.71 3.16
N LEU A 179 4.88 4.25 2.61
CA LEU A 179 6.10 3.97 3.36
C LEU A 179 7.19 4.94 2.92
N VAL A 180 7.86 5.54 3.90
CA VAL A 180 9.00 6.41 3.66
C VAL A 180 10.27 5.58 3.72
N LEU A 181 11.11 5.65 2.70
CA LEU A 181 12.51 5.27 2.76
C LEU A 181 13.30 6.48 3.23
N ALA A 182 14.07 6.31 4.29
CA ALA A 182 14.90 7.36 4.87
C ALA A 182 16.35 6.89 5.03
N HIS A 183 17.27 7.83 5.01
CA HIS A 183 18.70 7.59 5.12
C HIS A 183 19.36 8.53 6.13
N SER A 184 20.35 8.00 6.84
CA SER A 184 21.33 8.78 7.60
C SER A 184 22.73 8.25 7.34
N SER A 185 23.70 9.16 7.18
CA SER A 185 25.11 8.79 7.10
C SER A 185 25.66 8.22 8.42
N GLN A 186 24.92 8.36 9.51
CA GLN A 186 25.28 7.81 10.82
C GLN A 186 24.73 6.40 10.99
N ASN A 187 25.46 5.59 11.74
CA ASN A 187 25.02 4.25 12.10
C ASN A 187 24.05 4.33 13.28
N ALA A 188 22.89 3.69 13.14
CA ALA A 188 21.93 3.58 14.24
C ALA A 188 22.49 2.69 15.36
N GLU A 189 22.31 3.11 16.60
CA GLU A 189 22.64 2.31 17.79
C GLU A 189 21.43 1.44 18.17
N GLY A 190 21.57 0.14 17.98
CA GLY A 190 20.50 -0.81 18.28
C GLY A 190 19.28 -0.62 17.38
N THR A 191 18.17 -0.13 17.94
CA THR A 191 16.92 0.07 17.20
C THR A 191 16.43 1.52 17.25
N GLU A 192 17.27 2.45 17.73
CA GLU A 192 16.95 3.87 17.82
C GLU A 192 17.13 4.57 16.47
N LEU A 193 16.45 5.70 16.31
CA LEU A 193 16.59 6.52 15.10
C LEU A 193 17.96 7.22 15.14
N PRO A 194 18.75 7.15 14.06
CA PRO A 194 20.01 7.87 13.96
C PRO A 194 19.77 9.39 13.83
N GLU A 195 20.74 10.19 14.23
CA GLU A 195 20.72 11.62 13.94
C GLU A 195 20.87 11.88 12.43
N GLY A 196 20.36 13.02 11.96
CA GLY A 196 20.46 13.41 10.56
C GLY A 196 19.71 12.48 9.59
N LEU A 197 18.61 11.88 10.05
CA LEU A 197 17.74 11.07 9.20
C LEU A 197 16.98 11.98 8.21
N GLU A 198 17.12 11.71 6.91
CA GLU A 198 16.46 12.46 5.84
C GLU A 198 15.58 11.51 5.00
N PRO A 199 14.38 11.93 4.58
CA PRO A 199 13.55 11.14 3.67
C PRO A 199 14.18 11.12 2.29
N LEU A 200 14.24 9.93 1.65
CA LEU A 200 14.75 9.73 0.29
C LEU A 200 13.62 9.53 -0.71
N ALA A 201 12.71 8.62 -0.40
CA ALA A 201 11.66 8.21 -1.34
C ALA A 201 10.39 7.81 -0.61
N LEU A 202 9.26 7.91 -1.31
CA LEU A 202 7.97 7.41 -0.90
C LEU A 202 7.62 6.17 -1.71
N MET A 203 7.34 5.08 -1.04
CA MET A 203 6.82 3.87 -1.64
C MET A 203 5.31 3.82 -1.41
N LEU A 204 4.57 3.87 -2.50
CA LEU A 204 3.11 3.93 -2.50
C LEU A 204 2.57 2.55 -2.80
N LEU A 205 1.94 1.94 -1.79
CA LEU A 205 1.40 0.59 -1.88
C LEU A 205 -0.13 0.63 -1.85
N THR A 206 -0.73 -0.34 -2.52
CA THR A 206 -2.19 -0.51 -2.53
C THR A 206 -2.55 -1.97 -2.32
N ASP A 207 -3.74 -2.21 -1.77
CA ASP A 207 -4.33 -3.55 -1.75
C ASP A 207 -4.75 -3.96 -3.17
N VAL A 208 -4.47 -5.20 -3.54
CA VAL A 208 -4.89 -5.75 -4.83
C VAL A 208 -6.39 -6.05 -4.77
N ILE A 209 -7.18 -5.31 -5.55
CA ILE A 209 -8.62 -5.55 -5.68
C ILE A 209 -8.83 -6.79 -6.54
N ARG A 210 -9.73 -7.70 -6.12
CA ARG A 210 -10.08 -8.88 -6.91
C ARG A 210 -10.64 -8.47 -8.26
N GLU A 211 -10.26 -9.19 -9.30
CA GLU A 211 -10.72 -8.92 -10.68
C GLU A 211 -12.25 -8.99 -10.78
N GLU A 212 -12.88 -9.91 -10.05
CA GLU A 212 -14.32 -10.12 -10.08
C GLU A 212 -15.11 -9.17 -9.15
N ALA A 213 -14.42 -8.40 -8.29
CA ALA A 213 -15.09 -7.55 -7.29
C ALA A 213 -15.98 -6.47 -7.94
N PRO A 214 -15.53 -5.71 -8.96
CA PRO A 214 -16.38 -4.68 -9.58
C PRO A 214 -17.67 -5.24 -10.16
N ASP A 215 -17.60 -6.35 -10.88
CA ASP A 215 -18.78 -6.99 -11.50
C ASP A 215 -19.72 -7.54 -10.44
N THR A 216 -19.17 -8.11 -9.35
CA THR A 216 -19.95 -8.66 -8.25
C THR A 216 -20.68 -7.56 -7.48
N LEU A 217 -20.00 -6.44 -7.18
CA LEU A 217 -20.62 -5.29 -6.51
C LEU A 217 -21.71 -4.66 -7.38
N ALA A 218 -21.45 -4.51 -8.70
CA ALA A 218 -22.44 -4.01 -9.65
C ALA A 218 -23.68 -4.93 -9.75
N PHE A 219 -23.47 -6.24 -9.66
CA PHE A 219 -24.58 -7.21 -9.64
C PHE A 219 -25.47 -6.99 -8.42
N PHE A 220 -24.92 -6.90 -7.20
CA PHE A 220 -25.71 -6.67 -5.99
C PHE A 220 -26.42 -5.31 -6.00
N ASP A 221 -25.76 -4.28 -6.48
CA ASP A 221 -26.38 -2.97 -6.66
C ASP A 221 -27.59 -3.03 -7.64
N SER A 222 -27.47 -3.82 -8.72
CA SER A 222 -28.58 -4.04 -9.68
C SER A 222 -29.77 -4.81 -9.06
N GLN A 223 -29.55 -5.54 -7.97
CA GLN A 223 -30.56 -6.25 -7.21
C GLN A 223 -31.14 -5.41 -6.05
N GLU A 224 -30.79 -4.13 -5.99
CA GLU A 224 -31.22 -3.21 -4.92
C GLU A 224 -30.76 -3.64 -3.52
N VAL A 225 -29.61 -4.34 -3.43
CA VAL A 225 -28.98 -4.73 -2.15
C VAL A 225 -28.06 -3.60 -1.71
N ASP A 226 -28.27 -3.11 -0.48
CA ASP A 226 -27.40 -2.10 0.13
C ASP A 226 -26.07 -2.72 0.54
N LEU A 227 -24.98 -2.21 -0.01
CA LEU A 227 -23.64 -2.74 0.23
C LEU A 227 -22.90 -1.90 1.28
N LYS A 228 -22.36 -2.56 2.30
CA LYS A 228 -21.56 -1.95 3.37
C LYS A 228 -20.23 -2.66 3.52
N VAL A 229 -19.16 -1.88 3.67
CA VAL A 229 -17.81 -2.41 3.93
C VAL A 229 -17.52 -2.26 5.42
N ILE A 230 -17.02 -3.35 6.02
CA ILE A 230 -16.55 -3.38 7.41
C ILE A 230 -15.06 -3.67 7.37
N SER A 231 -14.26 -2.82 8.02
CA SER A 231 -12.81 -2.98 8.10
C SER A 231 -12.27 -2.39 9.40
N GLY A 232 -11.12 -2.89 9.84
CA GLY A 232 -10.37 -2.29 10.95
C GLY A 232 -9.32 -1.26 10.50
N ASP A 233 -9.25 -0.99 9.18
CA ASP A 233 -8.33 -0.01 8.61
C ASP A 233 -8.89 1.42 8.73
N ASP A 234 -8.06 2.40 8.42
CA ASP A 234 -8.48 3.81 8.37
C ASP A 234 -9.67 4.02 7.41
N PRO A 235 -10.74 4.71 7.84
CA PRO A 235 -11.96 4.85 7.04
C PRO A 235 -11.74 5.53 5.69
N VAL A 236 -10.81 6.49 5.59
CA VAL A 236 -10.50 7.20 4.34
C VAL A 236 -9.89 6.23 3.32
N THR A 237 -8.93 5.42 3.76
CA THR A 237 -8.30 4.39 2.92
C THR A 237 -9.32 3.34 2.48
N VAL A 238 -10.20 2.89 3.38
CA VAL A 238 -11.25 1.92 3.06
C VAL A 238 -12.24 2.48 2.04
N ALA A 239 -12.66 3.73 2.21
CA ALA A 239 -13.55 4.42 1.28
C ALA A 239 -12.93 4.55 -0.12
N ALA A 240 -11.64 4.89 -0.20
CA ALA A 240 -10.94 4.99 -1.48
C ALA A 240 -10.84 3.63 -2.18
N ILE A 241 -10.51 2.55 -1.48
CA ILE A 241 -10.47 1.18 -2.03
C ILE A 241 -11.88 0.73 -2.46
N ALA A 242 -12.90 0.98 -1.65
CA ALA A 242 -14.28 0.65 -1.98
C ALA A 242 -14.76 1.39 -3.25
N ARG A 243 -14.40 2.66 -3.39
CA ARG A 243 -14.68 3.47 -4.60
C ARG A 243 -13.98 2.89 -5.83
N ARG A 244 -12.70 2.53 -5.71
CA ARG A 244 -11.92 1.88 -6.80
C ARG A 244 -12.51 0.52 -7.19
N ALA A 245 -13.08 -0.22 -6.23
CA ALA A 245 -13.81 -1.46 -6.48
C ALA A 245 -15.20 -1.23 -7.09
N GLY A 246 -15.68 0.01 -7.24
CA GLY A 246 -16.96 0.34 -7.85
C GLY A 246 -18.14 0.43 -6.88
N LEU A 247 -17.90 0.49 -5.57
CA LEU A 247 -18.96 0.66 -4.57
C LEU A 247 -19.55 2.08 -4.67
N LYS A 248 -20.86 2.17 -4.83
CA LYS A 248 -21.59 3.45 -4.76
C LYS A 248 -21.67 3.91 -3.30
N ASN A 249 -21.66 5.22 -3.09
CA ASN A 249 -21.73 5.84 -1.76
C ASN A 249 -20.57 5.47 -0.81
N ALA A 250 -19.39 5.13 -1.36
CA ALA A 250 -18.21 4.79 -0.58
C ALA A 250 -17.74 5.92 0.38
N ASP A 251 -18.18 7.17 0.15
CA ASP A 251 -17.81 8.34 0.96
C ASP A 251 -18.65 8.49 2.25
N SER A 252 -19.67 7.63 2.45
CA SER A 252 -20.50 7.62 3.65
C SER A 252 -19.95 6.58 4.64
N TYR A 253 -19.06 7.00 5.54
CA TYR A 253 -18.48 6.13 6.57
C TYR A 253 -18.62 6.72 7.98
N VAL A 254 -18.52 5.88 9.01
CA VAL A 254 -18.66 6.21 10.43
C VAL A 254 -17.41 5.75 11.18
#